data_9ee3e47c12ef166b5f86920eafed8355
#
_entry.id   9ee3e47c12ef166b5f86920eafed8355
#
_cell.length_a   1.000
_cell.length_b   1.000
_cell.length_c   1.000
_cell.angle_alpha   90.00
_cell.angle_beta   90.00
_cell.angle_gamma   90.00
#
_symmetry.space_group_name_H-M   'P 1'
#
loop_
_entity.id
_entity.type
_entity.pdbx_description
1 polymer ?
#
loop_
_entity_poly.entity_id
_entity_poly.type
_entity_poly.pdbx_seq_one_letter_code
_entity_poly.pdbx_strand_id
1 'polypeptide(L)'
;MKEMQTDHNTISEHRQELKLRILRTAMPLFKQRGIKAVKMDDIAAALSISKRTLYEVYDKKEDLLLAGARHDHEELLRHIQEYALTAENEIDIVVTFFKLKFADLDNLSPLFL
;
A
#
# COMPACT_ATOMS: atom_id res chain seq x y z
N MET A 1 13.91 3.76 32.44
CA MET A 1 14.50 3.57 31.13
C MET A 1 13.73 2.60 30.25
N LYS A 2 13.39 1.40 30.75
CA LYS A 2 12.63 0.41 29.97
C LYS A 2 11.23 0.92 29.60
N GLU A 3 10.59 1.65 30.51
CA GLU A 3 9.25 2.21 30.26
C GLU A 3 9.26 3.26 29.15
N MET A 4 10.27 4.14 29.13
CA MET A 4 10.42 5.15 28.08
C MET A 4 10.65 4.52 26.71
N GLN A 5 11.48 3.47 26.65
CA GLN A 5 11.74 2.74 25.41
C GLN A 5 10.50 2.01 24.93
N THR A 6 9.73 1.42 25.85
CA THR A 6 8.48 0.71 25.51
C THR A 6 7.47 1.69 24.95
N ASP A 7 7.28 2.86 25.56
CA ASP A 7 6.35 3.88 25.10
C ASP A 7 6.75 4.41 23.73
N HIS A 8 8.04 4.67 23.51
CA HIS A 8 8.56 5.13 22.22
C HIS A 8 8.32 4.09 21.12
N ASN A 9 8.59 2.82 21.41
CA ASN A 9 8.37 1.72 20.46
C ASN A 9 6.89 1.56 20.15
N THR A 10 6.01 1.68 21.15
CA THR A 10 4.57 1.60 20.97
C THR A 10 4.06 2.70 20.06
N ILE A 11 4.50 3.95 20.25
CA ILE A 11 4.13 5.08 19.40
C ILE A 11 4.59 4.84 17.96
N SER A 12 5.83 4.37 17.78
CA SER A 12 6.38 4.06 16.47
C SER A 12 5.60 2.95 15.77
N GLU A 13 5.22 1.90 16.51
CA GLU A 13 4.43 0.80 15.98
C GLU A 13 3.03 1.25 15.55
N HIS A 14 2.36 2.07 16.37
CA HIS A 14 1.05 2.65 16.06
C HIS A 14 1.11 3.49 14.79
N ARG A 15 2.17 4.27 14.62
CA ARG A 15 2.37 5.10 13.44
C ARG A 15 2.56 4.24 12.20
N GLN A 16 3.31 3.15 12.29
CA GLN A 16 3.51 2.21 11.18
C GLN A 16 2.21 1.50 10.81
N GLU A 17 1.43 1.09 11.79
CA GLU A 17 0.12 0.50 11.56
C GLU A 17 -0.82 1.46 10.85
N LEU A 18 -0.83 2.73 11.27
CA LEU A 18 -1.66 3.75 10.63
C LEU A 18 -1.23 3.98 9.19
N LYS A 19 0.06 4.05 8.92
CA LYS A 19 0.59 4.16 7.56
C LYS A 19 0.07 3.04 6.67
N LEU A 20 0.16 1.79 7.14
CA LEU A 20 -0.32 0.64 6.39
C LEU A 20 -1.83 0.67 6.17
N ARG A 21 -2.60 1.04 7.19
CA ARG A 21 -4.05 1.18 7.06
C ARG A 21 -4.42 2.21 6.02
N ILE A 22 -3.71 3.33 5.99
CA ILE A 22 -3.94 4.37 4.99
C ILE A 22 -3.69 3.82 3.58
N LEU A 23 -2.58 3.13 3.37
CA LEU A 23 -2.24 2.55 2.06
C LEU A 23 -3.26 1.49 1.63
N ARG A 24 -3.64 0.60 2.54
CA ARG A 24 -4.62 -0.46 2.26
C ARG A 24 -6.01 0.06 1.91
N THR A 25 -6.34 1.24 2.40
CA THR A 25 -7.62 1.89 2.08
C THR A 25 -7.50 2.73 0.82
N ALA A 26 -6.43 3.51 0.69
CA ALA A 26 -6.26 4.46 -0.40
C ALA A 26 -5.98 3.80 -1.75
N MET A 27 -5.11 2.78 -1.78
CA MET A 27 -4.70 2.18 -3.05
C MET A 27 -5.86 1.53 -3.82
N PRO A 28 -6.76 0.75 -3.18
CA PRO A 28 -7.94 0.26 -3.88
C PRO A 28 -8.84 1.36 -4.41
N LEU A 29 -9.00 2.46 -3.67
CA LEU A 29 -9.81 3.60 -4.12
C LEU A 29 -9.22 4.22 -5.38
N PHE A 30 -7.90 4.43 -5.41
CA PHE A 30 -7.22 4.95 -6.59
C PHE A 30 -7.38 4.03 -7.80
N LYS A 31 -7.27 2.72 -7.59
CA LYS A 31 -7.41 1.73 -8.66
C LYS A 31 -8.83 1.69 -9.22
N GLN A 32 -9.84 1.83 -8.37
CA GLN A 32 -11.24 1.75 -8.76
C GLN A 32 -11.76 3.04 -9.36
N ARG A 33 -11.42 4.19 -8.78
CA ARG A 33 -11.98 5.50 -9.15
C ARG A 33 -11.05 6.37 -9.97
N GLY A 34 -9.77 6.02 -10.03
CA GLY A 34 -8.73 6.83 -10.67
C GLY A 34 -8.10 7.81 -9.69
N ILE A 35 -6.86 8.20 -9.97
CA ILE A 35 -6.06 9.04 -9.08
C ILE A 35 -6.69 10.43 -8.90
N LYS A 36 -7.20 11.00 -10.00
CA LYS A 36 -7.75 12.36 -9.97
C LYS A 36 -9.05 12.46 -9.18
N ALA A 37 -9.86 11.40 -9.22
CA ALA A 37 -11.18 11.40 -8.60
C ALA A 37 -11.13 11.23 -7.08
N VAL A 38 -10.07 10.64 -6.55
CA VAL A 38 -9.93 10.38 -5.12
C VAL A 38 -9.18 11.53 -4.47
N LYS A 39 -9.82 12.17 -3.49
CA LYS A 39 -9.23 13.27 -2.72
C LYS A 39 -8.75 12.75 -1.37
N MET A 40 -7.82 13.48 -0.76
CA MET A 40 -7.36 13.17 0.61
C MET A 40 -8.54 13.13 1.59
N ASP A 41 -9.52 14.00 1.41
CA ASP A 41 -10.74 14.01 2.23
C ASP A 41 -11.49 12.69 2.16
N ASP A 42 -11.58 12.08 0.99
CA ASP A 42 -12.26 10.80 0.78
C ASP A 42 -11.54 9.68 1.53
N ILE A 43 -10.22 9.71 1.52
CA ILE A 43 -9.39 8.73 2.22
C ILE A 43 -9.56 8.85 3.73
N ALA A 44 -9.50 10.08 4.25
CA ALA A 44 -9.70 10.33 5.68
C ALA A 44 -11.08 9.87 6.14
N ALA A 45 -12.12 10.15 5.35
CA ALA A 45 -13.48 9.72 5.65
C ALA A 45 -13.61 8.19 5.67
N ALA A 46 -13.02 7.52 4.68
CA ALA A 46 -13.04 6.05 4.60
C ALA A 46 -12.35 5.39 5.79
N LEU A 47 -11.35 6.04 6.35
CA LEU A 47 -10.60 5.54 7.51
C LEU A 47 -11.20 5.99 8.84
N SER A 48 -12.18 6.88 8.82
CA SER A 48 -12.74 7.52 10.02
C SER A 48 -11.68 8.24 10.85
N ILE A 49 -10.74 8.89 10.17
CA ILE A 49 -9.71 9.73 10.79
C ILE A 49 -9.89 11.18 10.35
N SER A 50 -9.30 12.11 11.11
CA SER A 50 -9.33 13.51 10.73
C SER A 50 -8.39 13.76 9.56
N LYS A 51 -8.69 14.80 8.77
CA LYS A 51 -7.79 15.27 7.71
C LYS A 51 -6.41 15.59 8.27
N ARG A 52 -6.39 16.24 9.43
CA ARG A 52 -5.13 16.59 10.10
C ARG A 52 -4.27 15.37 10.36
N THR A 53 -4.85 14.29 10.87
CA THR A 53 -4.14 13.05 11.12
C THR A 53 -3.57 12.48 9.83
N LEU A 54 -4.35 12.46 8.76
CA LEU A 54 -3.90 11.98 7.46
C LEU A 54 -2.73 12.82 6.94
N TYR A 55 -2.83 14.14 6.97
CA TYR A 55 -1.78 15.03 6.50
C TYR A 55 -0.51 15.01 7.35
N GLU A 56 -0.62 14.62 8.61
CA GLU A 56 0.56 14.41 9.47
C GLU A 56 1.37 13.19 9.02
N VAL A 57 0.72 12.19 8.43
CA VAL A 57 1.38 10.97 7.93
C VAL A 57 1.88 11.13 6.50
N TYR A 58 1.03 11.67 5.62
CA TYR A 58 1.34 11.92 4.21
C TYR A 58 0.98 13.36 3.88
N ASP A 59 1.98 14.17 3.66
CA ASP A 59 1.81 15.61 3.42
C ASP A 59 1.03 15.92 2.15
N LYS A 60 1.21 15.08 1.12
CA LYS A 60 0.56 15.25 -0.18
C LYS A 60 0.02 13.92 -0.68
N LYS A 61 -0.97 13.99 -1.57
CA LYS A 61 -1.51 12.81 -2.26
C LYS A 61 -0.42 12.06 -3.03
N GLU A 62 0.51 12.78 -3.64
CA GLU A 62 1.63 12.20 -4.38
C GLU A 62 2.54 11.37 -3.47
N ASP A 63 2.79 11.83 -2.25
CA ASP A 63 3.60 11.10 -1.27
C ASP A 63 2.91 9.79 -0.88
N LEU A 64 1.61 9.83 -0.71
CA LEU A 64 0.80 8.65 -0.41
C LEU A 64 0.82 7.66 -1.58
N LEU A 65 0.66 8.14 -2.80
CA LEU A 65 0.72 7.32 -4.01
C LEU A 65 2.08 6.65 -4.16
N LEU A 66 3.16 7.39 -3.94
CA LEU A 66 4.51 6.84 -4.03
C LEU A 66 4.74 5.76 -2.97
N ALA A 67 4.32 6.01 -1.74
CA ALA A 67 4.43 5.04 -0.67
C ALA A 67 3.61 3.78 -0.97
N GLY A 68 2.41 3.94 -1.53
CA GLY A 68 1.56 2.83 -1.93
C GLY A 68 2.16 2.00 -3.05
N ALA A 69 2.73 2.66 -4.06
CA ALA A 69 3.39 1.97 -5.17
C ALA A 69 4.61 1.18 -4.69
N ARG A 70 5.39 1.75 -3.78
CA ARG A 70 6.53 1.04 -3.18
C ARG A 70 6.08 -0.17 -2.38
N HIS A 71 5.03 0.00 -1.59
CA HIS A 71 4.48 -1.09 -0.79
C HIS A 71 3.98 -2.24 -1.68
N ASP A 72 3.24 -1.94 -2.73
CA ASP A 72 2.74 -2.93 -3.67
C ASP A 72 3.89 -3.66 -4.37
N HIS A 73 4.94 -2.93 -4.74
CA HIS A 73 6.12 -3.51 -5.37
C HIS A 73 6.85 -4.46 -4.42
N GLU A 74 7.03 -4.07 -3.16
CA GLU A 74 7.67 -4.90 -2.14
C GLU A 74 6.86 -6.18 -1.88
N GLU A 75 5.54 -6.07 -1.81
CA GLU A 75 4.65 -7.21 -1.66
C GLU A 75 4.78 -8.17 -2.84
N LEU A 76 4.82 -7.65 -4.06
CA LEU A 76 4.99 -8.46 -5.27
C LEU A 76 6.32 -9.21 -5.23
N LEU A 77 7.41 -8.51 -4.89
CA LEU A 77 8.73 -9.15 -4.80
C LEU A 77 8.74 -10.26 -3.75
N ARG A 78 8.09 -10.04 -2.61
CA ARG A 78 7.99 -11.03 -1.55
C ARG A 78 7.27 -12.28 -2.04
N HIS A 79 6.14 -12.13 -2.72
CA HIS A 79 5.39 -13.25 -3.28
C HIS A 79 6.20 -14.03 -4.30
N ILE A 80 6.96 -13.33 -5.15
CA ILE A 80 7.84 -13.97 -6.12
C ILE A 80 8.92 -14.77 -5.42
N GLN A 81 9.55 -14.22 -4.39
CA GLN A 81 10.60 -14.90 -3.64
C GLN A 81 10.07 -16.15 -2.95
N GLU A 82 8.90 -16.05 -2.31
CA GLU A 82 8.24 -17.19 -1.67
C GLU A 82 7.94 -18.30 -2.68
N TYR A 83 7.41 -17.93 -3.85
CA TYR A 83 7.10 -18.88 -4.90
C TYR A 83 8.37 -19.52 -5.47
N ALA A 84 9.45 -18.76 -5.64
CA ALA A 84 10.70 -19.24 -6.18
C ALA A 84 11.30 -20.39 -5.34
N LEU A 85 11.02 -20.39 -4.02
CA LEU A 85 11.47 -21.45 -3.13
C LEU A 85 10.75 -22.79 -3.39
N THR A 86 9.55 -22.74 -3.97
CA THR A 86 8.72 -23.93 -4.23
C THR A 86 8.57 -24.24 -5.71
N ALA A 87 9.03 -23.37 -6.61
CA ALA A 87 8.88 -23.53 -8.04
C ALA A 87 9.77 -24.67 -8.56
N GLU A 88 9.23 -25.48 -9.47
CA GLU A 88 9.94 -26.60 -10.06
C GLU A 88 10.93 -26.18 -11.15
N ASN A 89 10.68 -25.03 -11.78
CA ASN A 89 11.54 -24.53 -12.85
C ASN A 89 11.41 -23.00 -13.02
N GLU A 90 12.32 -22.43 -13.80
CA GLU A 90 12.39 -20.98 -14.02
C GLU A 90 11.18 -20.45 -14.80
N ILE A 91 10.59 -21.27 -15.67
CA ILE A 91 9.41 -20.87 -16.45
C ILE A 91 8.23 -20.63 -15.52
N ASP A 92 8.04 -21.49 -14.51
CA ASP A 92 6.97 -21.33 -13.52
C ASP A 92 7.13 -20.01 -12.75
N ILE A 93 8.36 -19.63 -12.42
CA ILE A 93 8.65 -18.37 -11.75
C ILE A 93 8.23 -17.19 -12.63
N VAL A 94 8.60 -17.21 -13.91
CA VAL A 94 8.27 -16.14 -14.85
C VAL A 94 6.76 -16.05 -15.05
N VAL A 95 6.07 -17.16 -15.23
CA VAL A 95 4.61 -17.20 -15.41
C VAL A 95 3.92 -16.64 -14.17
N THR A 96 4.37 -17.03 -12.99
CA THR A 96 3.78 -16.54 -11.73
C THR A 96 4.01 -15.04 -11.56
N PHE A 97 5.21 -14.55 -11.91
CA PHE A 97 5.50 -13.13 -11.91
C PHE A 97 4.52 -12.36 -12.78
N PHE A 98 4.30 -12.79 -14.02
CA PHE A 98 3.36 -12.13 -14.90
C PHE A 98 1.93 -12.18 -14.38
N LYS A 99 1.49 -13.31 -13.85
CA LYS A 99 0.14 -13.44 -13.28
C LYS A 99 -0.07 -12.46 -12.12
N LEU A 100 0.90 -12.33 -11.22
CA LEU A 100 0.81 -11.42 -10.09
C LEU A 100 0.85 -9.96 -10.55
N LYS A 101 1.72 -9.64 -11.49
CA LYS A 101 1.88 -8.27 -11.99
C LYS A 101 0.65 -7.80 -12.76
N PHE A 102 0.06 -8.66 -13.58
CA PHE A 102 -1.07 -8.31 -14.42
C PHE A 102 -2.43 -8.61 -13.80
N ALA A 103 -2.48 -9.25 -12.65
CA ALA A 103 -3.74 -9.51 -11.95
C ALA A 103 -4.51 -8.22 -11.64
N ASP A 104 -3.81 -7.16 -11.31
CA ASP A 104 -4.41 -5.86 -11.00
C ASP A 104 -4.89 -5.08 -12.23
N LEU A 105 -4.42 -5.43 -13.44
CA LEU A 105 -4.80 -4.70 -14.65
C LEU A 105 -6.31 -4.80 -14.94
N ASP A 106 -6.90 -5.95 -14.66
CA ASP A 106 -8.34 -6.15 -14.86
C ASP A 106 -9.17 -5.32 -13.89
N ASN A 107 -8.58 -4.93 -12.76
CA ASN A 107 -9.25 -4.16 -11.72
C ASN A 107 -8.95 -2.66 -11.79
N LEU A 108 -8.06 -2.24 -12.69
CA LEU A 108 -7.72 -0.82 -12.84
C LEU A 108 -8.81 -0.07 -13.56
N SER A 109 -9.17 1.09 -13.01
CA SER A 109 -10.03 2.05 -13.71
C SER A 109 -9.26 2.62 -14.91
N PRO A 110 -9.93 2.85 -16.06
CA PRO A 110 -9.31 3.56 -17.18
C PRO A 110 -8.75 4.92 -16.78
N LEU A 111 -9.30 5.53 -15.74
CA LEU A 111 -8.86 6.82 -15.23
C LEU A 111 -7.54 6.73 -14.46
N PHE A 112 -7.15 5.54 -14.03
CA PHE A 112 -5.87 5.33 -13.35
C PHE A 112 -4.70 5.46 -14.34
N LEU A 113 -4.90 4.97 -15.54
CA LEU A 113 -3.89 5.00 -16.59
C LEU A 113 -3.89 6.34 -17.32
#